data_8b8ad68e3e9dd9c3e164950e27606c72
#
_entry.id   8b8ad68e3e9dd9c3e164950e27606c72
#
_cell.length_a   1.000
_cell.length_b   1.000
_cell.length_c   1.000
_cell.angle_alpha   90.00
_cell.angle_beta   90.00
_cell.angle_gamma   90.00
#
_symmetry.space_group_name_H-M   'P 1'
#
loop_
_entity.id
_entity.type
_entity.pdbx_description
1 polymer ?
#
loop_
_entity_poly.entity_id
_entity_poly.type
_entity_poly.pdbx_seq_one_letter_code
_entity_poly.pdbx_strand_id
1 'polypeptide(L)'
;MSGSYDVRSWFDGYFDDNVYFNNPVQYLSNLEDDYYLPRLRQSKAIVILTGQGAYEAPERSRQLSAILHAKGIPHTLDVWGHDVDHDWPWWRKMLPFWLDRLV
;
A
#
# COMPACT_ATOMS: atom_id res chain seq x y z
N MET A 1 0.62 5.43 3.87
CA MET A 1 0.88 6.67 3.11
C MET A 1 2.22 6.55 2.41
N SER A 2 2.25 6.68 1.10
CA SER A 2 3.47 6.73 0.26
C SER A 2 4.48 5.59 0.54
N GLY A 3 3.98 4.37 0.60
CA GLY A 3 4.81 3.22 0.95
C GLY A 3 5.55 2.59 -0.21
N SER A 4 6.56 1.81 0.12
CA SER A 4 7.22 0.87 -0.79
C SER A 4 6.80 -0.53 -0.39
N TYR A 5 6.12 -1.24 -1.29
CA TYR A 5 5.47 -2.51 -0.96
C TYR A 5 6.14 -3.71 -1.63
N ASP A 6 7.15 -3.44 -2.45
CA ASP A 6 8.04 -4.44 -3.01
C ASP A 6 9.49 -4.02 -2.75
N VAL A 7 10.16 -4.77 -1.88
CA VAL A 7 11.50 -4.41 -1.39
C VAL A 7 12.60 -5.31 -1.95
N ARG A 8 12.28 -6.13 -2.94
CA ARG A 8 13.26 -7.09 -3.51
C ARG A 8 14.53 -6.43 -3.99
N SER A 9 14.42 -5.24 -4.60
CA SER A 9 15.58 -4.51 -5.12
C SER A 9 16.54 -4.03 -4.04
N TRP A 10 16.11 -3.98 -2.78
CA TRP A 10 16.94 -3.50 -1.66
C TRP A 10 17.89 -4.58 -1.13
N PHE A 11 17.69 -5.84 -1.50
CA PHE A 11 18.41 -6.98 -0.93
C PHE A 11 19.48 -7.57 -1.86
N ASP A 12 19.75 -6.94 -3.00
CA ASP A 12 20.81 -7.33 -3.95
C ASP A 12 20.82 -8.84 -4.24
N GLY A 13 19.67 -9.39 -4.56
CA GLY A 13 19.51 -10.80 -4.87
C GLY A 13 19.32 -11.72 -3.66
N TYR A 14 19.52 -11.24 -2.43
CA TYR A 14 19.23 -12.02 -1.23
C TYR A 14 17.73 -12.25 -1.07
N PHE A 15 17.35 -13.48 -0.76
CA PHE A 15 15.95 -13.83 -0.59
C PHE A 15 15.80 -15.02 0.35
N ASP A 16 14.88 -14.92 1.32
CA ASP A 16 14.47 -16.01 2.19
C ASP A 16 13.02 -15.83 2.60
N ASP A 17 12.49 -16.71 3.47
CA ASP A 17 11.12 -16.62 3.94
C ASP A 17 10.84 -15.31 4.70
N ASN A 18 11.79 -14.77 5.43
CA ASN A 18 11.62 -13.51 6.14
C ASN A 18 11.43 -12.34 5.17
N VAL A 19 12.19 -12.30 4.09
CA VAL A 19 12.01 -11.29 3.04
C VAL A 19 10.63 -11.44 2.41
N TYR A 20 10.25 -12.67 2.05
CA TYR A 20 8.96 -12.96 1.41
C TYR A 20 7.78 -12.49 2.27
N PHE A 21 7.72 -12.88 3.54
CA PHE A 21 6.59 -12.55 4.41
C PHE A 21 6.55 -11.10 4.86
N ASN A 22 7.62 -10.34 4.65
CA ASN A 22 7.67 -8.90 4.91
C ASN A 22 7.61 -8.06 3.63
N ASN A 23 7.34 -8.67 2.49
CA ASN A 23 7.20 -7.99 1.20
C ASN A 23 5.76 -8.14 0.68
N PRO A 24 4.88 -7.15 0.92
CA PRO A 24 3.45 -7.26 0.61
C PRO A 24 3.12 -7.61 -0.83
N VAL A 25 3.88 -7.05 -1.80
CA VAL A 25 3.63 -7.33 -3.22
C VAL A 25 3.82 -8.82 -3.54
N GLN A 26 4.80 -9.47 -2.90
CA GLN A 26 5.03 -10.90 -3.12
C GLN A 26 4.00 -11.78 -2.41
N TYR A 27 3.87 -11.67 -1.09
CA TYR A 27 3.02 -12.61 -0.37
C TYR A 27 1.52 -12.39 -0.65
N LEU A 28 1.07 -11.14 -0.85
CA LEU A 28 -0.34 -10.89 -1.18
C LEU A 28 -0.70 -11.43 -2.55
N SER A 29 0.20 -11.34 -3.53
CA SER A 29 -0.03 -11.89 -4.87
C SER A 29 -0.27 -13.39 -4.84
N ASN A 30 0.36 -14.10 -3.89
CA ASN A 30 0.27 -15.55 -3.74
C ASN A 30 -0.71 -16.01 -2.65
N LEU A 31 -1.34 -15.08 -1.95
CA LEU A 31 -2.23 -15.41 -0.82
C LEU A 31 -3.56 -15.98 -1.33
N GLU A 32 -3.86 -17.22 -0.98
CA GLU A 32 -5.08 -17.93 -1.42
C GLU A 32 -5.74 -18.68 -0.25
N ASP A 33 -5.44 -18.33 1.00
CA ASP A 33 -5.93 -19.06 2.16
C ASP A 33 -7.37 -18.67 2.56
N ASP A 34 -7.99 -19.51 3.40
CA ASP A 34 -9.33 -19.30 3.92
C ASP A 34 -9.35 -18.56 5.26
N TYR A 35 -8.19 -18.18 5.78
CA TYR A 35 -8.08 -17.51 7.07
C TYR A 35 -7.87 -16.00 6.93
N TYR A 36 -6.82 -15.57 6.20
CA TYR A 36 -6.47 -14.15 6.09
C TYR A 36 -7.31 -13.41 5.05
N LEU A 37 -7.57 -14.02 3.89
CA LEU A 37 -8.34 -13.35 2.82
C LEU A 37 -9.73 -12.93 3.27
N PRO A 38 -10.55 -13.78 3.93
CA PRO A 38 -11.85 -13.35 4.41
C PRO A 38 -11.77 -12.19 5.40
N ARG A 39 -10.75 -12.18 6.27
CA ARG A 39 -10.55 -11.10 7.23
C ARG A 39 -10.18 -9.78 6.55
N LEU A 40 -9.31 -9.83 5.54
CA LEU A 40 -8.96 -8.64 4.75
C LEU A 40 -10.16 -8.10 3.99
N ARG A 41 -10.99 -8.98 3.43
CA ARG A 41 -12.21 -8.58 2.72
C ARG A 41 -13.25 -7.94 3.63
N GLN A 42 -13.24 -8.28 4.91
CA GLN A 42 -14.16 -7.76 5.92
C GLN A 42 -13.59 -6.56 6.68
N SER A 43 -12.39 -6.12 6.38
CA SER A 43 -11.78 -4.95 7.03
C SER A 43 -12.67 -3.72 6.87
N LYS A 44 -12.79 -2.93 7.93
CA LYS A 44 -13.62 -1.72 7.93
C LYS A 44 -13.15 -0.72 6.89
N ALA A 45 -11.82 -0.53 6.79
CA ALA A 45 -11.23 0.37 5.81
C ALA A 45 -9.78 0.00 5.54
N ILE A 46 -9.40 0.00 4.27
CA ILE A 46 -8.02 -0.05 3.81
C ILE A 46 -7.85 1.12 2.86
N VAL A 47 -6.96 2.05 3.19
CA VAL A 47 -6.74 3.25 2.40
C VAL A 47 -5.27 3.37 2.05
N ILE A 48 -4.98 3.47 0.76
CA ILE A 48 -3.63 3.67 0.23
C ILE A 48 -3.53 5.12 -0.22
N LEU A 49 -2.58 5.86 0.35
CA LEU A 49 -2.38 7.26 0.06
C LEU A 49 -1.02 7.48 -0.58
N THR A 50 -0.97 8.25 -1.64
CA THR A 50 0.28 8.66 -2.28
C THR A 50 0.15 10.04 -2.90
N GLY A 51 1.28 10.77 -2.98
CA GLY A 51 1.42 11.95 -3.81
C GLY A 51 2.01 11.60 -5.16
N GLN A 52 2.26 12.62 -5.97
CA GLN A 52 2.88 12.49 -7.29
C GLN A 52 4.06 13.44 -7.48
N GLY A 53 4.49 14.13 -6.41
CA GLY A 53 5.58 15.08 -6.43
C GLY A 53 6.95 14.45 -6.21
N ALA A 54 7.89 15.25 -5.74
CA ALA A 54 9.29 14.83 -5.55
C ALA A 54 9.39 13.64 -4.60
N TYR A 55 10.20 12.65 -4.97
CA TYR A 55 10.47 11.40 -4.22
C TYR A 55 9.24 10.52 -4.02
N GLU A 56 8.12 10.83 -4.62
CA GLU A 56 6.95 9.95 -4.62
C GLU A 56 7.05 8.92 -5.75
N ALA A 57 6.50 7.73 -5.50
CA ALA A 57 6.45 6.64 -6.47
C ALA A 57 5.02 6.09 -6.52
N PRO A 58 4.07 6.83 -7.12
CA PRO A 58 2.65 6.43 -7.11
C PRO A 58 2.38 5.09 -7.79
N GLU A 59 3.22 4.68 -8.73
CA GLU A 59 3.11 3.37 -9.38
C GLU A 59 3.24 2.21 -8.41
N ARG A 60 3.99 2.36 -7.31
CA ARG A 60 4.11 1.33 -6.26
C ARG A 60 2.79 1.16 -5.50
N SER A 61 2.13 2.27 -5.19
CA SER A 61 0.81 2.24 -4.56
C SER A 61 -0.25 1.68 -5.51
N ARG A 62 -0.18 2.01 -6.79
CA ARG A 62 -1.07 1.44 -7.81
C ARG A 62 -0.86 -0.06 -7.97
N GLN A 63 0.37 -0.54 -7.90
CA GLN A 63 0.68 -1.97 -7.96
C GLN A 63 0.03 -2.72 -6.80
N LEU A 64 0.17 -2.23 -5.57
CA LEU A 64 -0.49 -2.82 -4.41
C LEU A 64 -2.01 -2.79 -4.54
N SER A 65 -2.58 -1.68 -5.01
CA SER A 65 -4.01 -1.54 -5.25
C SER A 65 -4.51 -2.58 -6.27
N ALA A 66 -3.77 -2.80 -7.33
CA ALA A 66 -4.13 -3.81 -8.34
C ALA A 66 -4.16 -5.22 -7.75
N ILE A 67 -3.20 -5.55 -6.88
CA ILE A 67 -3.16 -6.85 -6.19
C ILE A 67 -4.36 -7.01 -5.27
N LEU A 68 -4.68 -5.99 -4.46
CA LEU A 68 -5.84 -6.02 -3.59
C LEU A 68 -7.15 -6.18 -4.37
N HIS A 69 -7.26 -5.48 -5.50
CA HIS A 69 -8.42 -5.61 -6.38
C HIS A 69 -8.55 -7.03 -6.95
N ALA A 70 -7.45 -7.61 -7.42
CA ALA A 70 -7.42 -8.97 -7.95
C ALA A 70 -7.81 -10.02 -6.89
N LYS A 71 -7.53 -9.76 -5.61
CA LYS A 71 -7.90 -10.64 -4.49
C LYS A 71 -9.30 -10.35 -3.93
N GLY A 72 -10.02 -9.42 -4.52
CA GLY A 72 -11.38 -9.05 -4.06
C GLY A 72 -11.38 -8.37 -2.70
N ILE A 73 -10.33 -7.66 -2.35
CA ILE A 73 -10.19 -6.93 -1.08
C ILE A 73 -10.62 -5.48 -1.30
N PRO A 74 -11.76 -5.03 -0.72
CA PRO A 74 -12.19 -3.65 -0.86
C PRO A 74 -11.17 -2.68 -0.26
N HIS A 75 -10.84 -1.65 -1.01
CA HIS A 75 -9.88 -0.62 -0.59
C HIS A 75 -10.10 0.67 -1.36
N THR A 76 -9.47 1.74 -0.91
CA THR A 76 -9.43 3.03 -1.60
C THR A 76 -8.00 3.39 -1.90
N LEU A 77 -7.72 3.74 -3.15
CA LEU A 77 -6.45 4.35 -3.56
C LEU A 77 -6.70 5.84 -3.77
N ASP A 78 -6.06 6.67 -2.97
CA ASP A 78 -6.16 8.13 -3.05
C ASP A 78 -4.82 8.71 -3.50
N VAL A 79 -4.79 9.23 -4.73
CA VAL A 79 -3.59 9.79 -5.35
C VAL A 79 -3.70 11.31 -5.33
N TRP A 80 -2.85 11.95 -4.53
CA TRP A 80 -2.80 13.40 -4.41
C TRP A 80 -1.98 14.02 -5.57
N GLY A 81 -1.94 15.35 -5.66
CA GLY A 81 -1.40 16.06 -6.80
C GLY A 81 0.12 15.96 -6.98
N HIS A 82 0.60 16.53 -8.09
CA HIS A 82 2.03 16.53 -8.43
C HIS A 82 2.88 17.45 -7.54
N ASP A 83 2.25 18.33 -6.76
CA ASP A 83 2.88 19.18 -5.78
C ASP A 83 3.06 18.48 -4.42
N VAL A 84 2.50 17.29 -4.24
CA VAL A 84 2.56 16.53 -2.99
C VAL A 84 3.81 15.66 -2.95
N ASP A 85 4.77 16.08 -2.15
CA ASP A 85 6.07 15.44 -2.03
C ASP A 85 6.09 14.33 -0.97
N HIS A 86 7.14 13.53 -0.98
CA HIS A 86 7.37 12.48 0.01
C HIS A 86 7.96 13.09 1.29
N ASP A 87 7.14 13.80 2.07
CA ASP A 87 7.59 14.51 3.26
C ASP A 87 6.46 14.73 4.28
N TRP A 88 6.86 15.04 5.51
CA TRP A 88 5.99 15.22 6.67
C TRP A 88 4.89 16.28 6.52
N PRO A 89 5.12 17.46 5.89
CA PRO A 89 4.05 18.44 5.74
C PRO A 89 2.80 17.87 5.05
N TRP A 90 2.98 17.02 4.05
CA TRP A 90 1.88 16.39 3.34
C TRP A 90 1.23 15.26 4.14
N TRP A 91 2.04 14.43 4.82
CA TRP A 91 1.51 13.35 5.66
C TRP A 91 0.70 13.89 6.83
N ARG A 92 1.08 15.03 7.39
CA ARG A 92 0.32 15.74 8.44
C ARG A 92 -1.03 16.25 7.94
N LYS A 93 -1.20 16.46 6.64
CA LYS A 93 -2.48 16.80 6.02
C LYS A 93 -3.30 15.58 5.66
N MET A 94 -2.65 14.53 5.12
CA MET A 94 -3.29 13.30 4.68
C MET A 94 -3.97 12.55 5.83
N LEU A 95 -3.29 12.42 6.95
CA LEU A 95 -3.80 11.61 8.06
C LEU A 95 -5.08 12.21 8.68
N PRO A 96 -5.15 13.50 9.06
CA PRO A 96 -6.39 14.08 9.55
C PRO A 96 -7.52 14.04 8.52
N PHE A 97 -7.21 14.30 7.26
CA PHE A 97 -8.17 14.25 6.16
C PHE A 97 -8.92 12.90 6.13
N TRP A 98 -8.18 11.80 6.22
CA TRP A 98 -8.78 10.47 6.17
C TRP A 98 -9.36 10.02 7.49
N LEU A 99 -8.76 10.38 8.62
CA LEU A 99 -9.32 10.06 9.94
C LEU A 99 -10.72 10.67 10.11
N ASP A 100 -10.93 11.92 9.67
CA ASP A 100 -12.24 12.57 9.71
C ASP A 100 -13.29 11.82 8.89
N ARG A 101 -12.88 11.16 7.81
CA ARG A 101 -13.78 10.39 6.95
C ARG A 101 -14.07 9.00 7.45
N LEU A 102 -13.16 8.41 8.20
CA LEU A 102 -13.24 7.03 8.68
C LEU A 102 -13.94 6.91 10.05
N VAL A 103 -14.09 8.01 10.75
CA VAL A 103 -14.70 8.02 12.10
C VAL A 103 -16.21 8.29 12.09
#